data_fe95c79f048f06dfa1d94886752790ee
#
_entry.id   fe95c79f048f06dfa1d94886752790ee
#
_cell.length_a   1.000
_cell.length_b   1.000
_cell.length_c   1.000
_cell.angle_alpha   90.00
_cell.angle_beta   90.00
_cell.angle_gamma   90.00
#
_symmetry.space_group_name_H-M   'P 1'
#
loop_
_entity.id
_entity.type
_entity.pdbx_description
1 polymer ?
#
loop_
_entity_poly.entity_id
_entity_poly.type
_entity_poly.pdbx_seq_one_letter_code
_entity_poly.pdbx_strand_id
1 'polypeptide(L)'
;MMFVMADPVTEEYWGQISLERISRRDGTAEVGVVLAKEEHRGKGIGREALSLLLRYAFDTLGLRRVELTVFAENSRARLCYLKAGFIEEGVARQKTWKNGKFHDVVSMAVLRDEWAKREEQA
;
A
#
# COMPACT_ATOMS: atom_id res chain seq x y z
N MET A 1 7.44 5.15 9.60
CA MET A 1 6.96 6.49 9.23
C MET A 1 5.49 6.43 8.85
N MET A 2 4.70 7.35 9.33
CA MET A 2 3.26 7.35 9.15
C MET A 2 2.78 8.68 8.55
N PHE A 3 1.85 8.57 7.59
CA PHE A 3 1.18 9.73 7.01
C PHE A 3 -0.31 9.63 7.33
N VAL A 4 -0.90 10.74 7.76
CA VAL A 4 -2.33 10.82 8.06
C VAL A 4 -3.05 11.41 6.84
N MET A 5 -4.14 10.77 6.43
CA MET A 5 -5.00 11.27 5.38
C MET A 5 -6.17 12.01 6.00
N ALA A 6 -6.38 13.24 5.58
CA ALA A 6 -7.45 14.08 6.13
C ALA A 6 -8.03 14.99 5.05
N ASP A 7 -9.27 15.45 5.29
CA ASP A 7 -9.87 16.45 4.42
C ASP A 7 -9.09 17.76 4.55
N PRO A 8 -8.66 18.38 3.44
CA PRO A 8 -7.83 19.58 3.48
C PRO A 8 -8.57 20.83 4.00
N VAL A 9 -9.90 20.80 4.03
CA VAL A 9 -10.69 21.94 4.49
C VAL A 9 -11.27 21.70 5.89
N THR A 10 -11.89 20.55 6.12
CA THR A 10 -12.55 20.23 7.39
C THR A 10 -11.63 19.56 8.40
N GLU A 11 -10.47 19.08 7.97
CA GLU A 11 -9.53 18.31 8.77
C GLU A 11 -10.09 16.97 9.26
N GLU A 12 -11.18 16.49 8.63
CA GLU A 12 -11.75 15.20 8.96
C GLU A 12 -10.74 14.07 8.67
N TYR A 13 -10.54 13.19 9.66
CA TYR A 13 -9.62 12.07 9.53
C TYR A 13 -10.19 10.99 8.61
N TRP A 14 -9.47 10.67 7.53
CA TRP A 14 -9.87 9.64 6.57
C TRP A 14 -9.14 8.32 6.77
N GLY A 15 -8.03 8.34 7.45
CA GLY A 15 -7.22 7.15 7.66
C GLY A 15 -5.74 7.48 7.72
N GLN A 16 -4.93 6.44 7.62
CA GLN A 16 -3.47 6.61 7.64
C GLN A 16 -2.81 5.58 6.74
N ILE A 17 -1.64 5.96 6.23
CA ILE A 17 -0.77 5.09 5.47
C ILE A 17 0.63 5.21 6.07
N SER A 18 1.33 4.09 6.16
CA SER A 18 2.64 4.06 6.80
C SER A 18 3.64 3.23 6.01
N LEU A 19 4.91 3.58 6.17
CA LEU A 19 6.03 2.71 5.81
C LEU A 19 6.56 2.10 7.10
N GLU A 20 6.58 0.78 7.13
CA GLU A 20 6.99 0.00 8.28
C GLU A 20 8.14 -0.93 7.89
N ARG A 21 8.84 -1.45 8.92
CA ARG A 21 9.93 -2.41 8.72
C ARG A 21 10.95 -1.94 7.69
N ILE A 22 11.30 -0.67 7.76
CA ILE A 22 12.26 -0.07 6.84
C ILE A 22 13.63 -0.69 7.08
N SER A 23 14.19 -1.31 6.05
CA SER A 23 15.55 -1.85 6.08
C SER A 23 16.41 -1.04 5.09
N ARG A 24 17.30 -0.23 5.62
CA ARG A 24 18.21 0.52 4.77
C ARG A 24 19.25 -0.39 4.11
N ARG A 25 19.64 -1.44 4.79
CA ARG A 25 20.55 -2.44 4.26
C ARG A 25 20.00 -3.12 3.02
N ASP A 26 18.74 -3.58 3.10
CA ASP A 26 18.10 -4.30 2.00
C ASP A 26 17.42 -3.36 1.00
N GLY A 27 17.17 -2.12 1.40
CA GLY A 27 16.47 -1.15 0.58
C GLY A 27 14.98 -1.45 0.47
N THR A 28 14.37 -1.95 1.54
CA THR A 28 12.98 -2.41 1.53
C THR A 28 12.14 -1.74 2.61
N ALA A 29 10.84 -1.70 2.39
CA ALA A 29 9.87 -1.28 3.39
C ALA A 29 8.53 -1.96 3.11
N GLU A 30 7.67 -1.99 4.12
CA GLU A 30 6.32 -2.55 4.04
C GLU A 30 5.30 -1.45 4.21
N VAL A 31 4.20 -1.52 3.45
CA VAL A 31 3.11 -0.54 3.52
C VAL A 31 2.01 -1.04 4.44
N GLY A 32 1.57 -0.19 5.36
CA GLY A 32 0.36 -0.38 6.14
C GLY A 32 -0.66 0.68 5.76
N VAL A 33 -1.91 0.27 5.54
CA VAL A 33 -3.00 1.18 5.18
C VAL A 33 -4.19 0.94 6.09
N VAL A 34 -4.73 2.02 6.67
CA VAL A 34 -5.96 1.98 7.46
C VAL A 34 -6.87 3.11 6.98
N LEU A 35 -8.08 2.78 6.54
CA LEU A 35 -9.11 3.77 6.22
C LEU A 35 -10.14 3.75 7.33
N ALA A 36 -10.39 4.93 7.94
CA ALA A 36 -11.26 5.06 9.09
C ALA A 36 -12.74 4.86 8.75
N LYS A 37 -13.15 5.24 7.53
CA LYS A 37 -14.54 5.15 7.09
C LYS A 37 -14.66 4.49 5.73
N GLU A 38 -15.63 3.59 5.61
CA GLU A 38 -15.91 2.92 4.33
C GLU A 38 -16.32 3.88 3.23
N GLU A 39 -17.00 4.96 3.57
CA GLU A 39 -17.46 5.95 2.60
C GLU A 39 -16.33 6.60 1.81
N HIS A 40 -15.11 6.56 2.34
CA HIS A 40 -13.92 7.08 1.66
C HIS A 40 -13.23 6.05 0.77
N ARG A 41 -13.63 4.79 0.88
CA ARG A 41 -13.07 3.72 0.05
C ARG A 41 -13.59 3.84 -1.37
N GLY A 42 -12.71 3.60 -2.34
CA GLY A 42 -13.09 3.63 -3.75
C GLY A 42 -13.16 5.03 -4.36
N LYS A 43 -12.84 6.07 -3.60
CA LYS A 43 -12.83 7.45 -4.11
C LYS A 43 -11.45 7.92 -4.58
N GLY A 44 -10.51 7.02 -4.69
CA GLY A 44 -9.15 7.34 -5.13
C GLY A 44 -8.25 7.93 -4.06
N ILE A 45 -8.75 8.13 -2.83
CA ILE A 45 -7.98 8.71 -1.73
C ILE A 45 -6.80 7.81 -1.36
N GLY A 46 -7.06 6.52 -1.17
CA GLY A 46 -6.01 5.56 -0.85
C GLY A 46 -4.97 5.43 -1.95
N ARG A 47 -5.41 5.51 -3.21
CA ARG A 47 -4.52 5.41 -4.36
C ARG A 47 -3.63 6.64 -4.49
N GLU A 48 -4.18 7.83 -4.24
CA GLU A 48 -3.42 9.07 -4.25
C GLU A 48 -2.37 9.07 -3.12
N ALA A 49 -2.79 8.71 -1.90
CA ALA A 49 -1.89 8.61 -0.77
C ALA A 49 -0.78 7.59 -1.02
N LEU A 50 -1.13 6.45 -1.61
CA LEU A 50 -0.18 5.40 -1.95
C LEU A 50 0.84 5.88 -2.99
N SER A 51 0.39 6.63 -3.99
CA SER A 51 1.28 7.22 -5.00
C SER A 51 2.30 8.17 -4.36
N LEU A 52 1.86 9.01 -3.44
CA LEU A 52 2.74 9.93 -2.71
C LEU A 52 3.72 9.18 -1.82
N LEU A 53 3.25 8.12 -1.17
CA LEU A 53 4.10 7.29 -0.32
C LEU A 53 5.20 6.60 -1.13
N LEU A 54 4.87 6.06 -2.29
CA LEU A 54 5.84 5.41 -3.17
C LEU A 54 6.89 6.41 -3.66
N ARG A 55 6.48 7.62 -4.01
CA ARG A 55 7.41 8.67 -4.40
C ARG A 55 8.39 8.99 -3.26
N TYR A 56 7.87 9.10 -2.04
CA TYR A 56 8.69 9.33 -0.87
C TYR A 56 9.67 8.17 -0.64
N ALA A 57 9.18 6.94 -0.72
CA ALA A 57 9.99 5.75 -0.50
C ALA A 57 11.14 5.65 -1.51
N PHE A 58 10.86 5.85 -2.78
CA PHE A 58 11.84 5.68 -3.83
C PHE A 58 12.74 6.91 -4.04
N ASP A 59 12.16 8.11 -4.07
CA ASP A 59 12.93 9.33 -4.35
C ASP A 59 13.62 9.90 -3.11
N THR A 60 12.94 9.90 -1.98
CA THR A 60 13.50 10.51 -0.76
C THR A 60 14.32 9.52 0.05
N LEU A 61 13.78 8.33 0.30
CA LEU A 61 14.48 7.30 1.08
C LEU A 61 15.43 6.45 0.24
N GLY A 62 15.28 6.44 -1.07
CA GLY A 62 16.14 5.66 -1.95
C GLY A 62 15.96 4.16 -1.86
N LEU A 63 14.77 3.72 -1.45
CA LEU A 63 14.47 2.29 -1.36
C LEU A 63 14.41 1.65 -2.74
N ARG A 64 14.58 0.33 -2.79
CA ARG A 64 14.53 -0.45 -4.04
C ARG A 64 13.24 -1.25 -4.19
N ARG A 65 12.57 -1.55 -3.08
CA ARG A 65 11.42 -2.43 -3.03
C ARG A 65 10.46 -1.98 -1.94
N VAL A 66 9.19 -1.87 -2.29
CA VAL A 66 8.11 -1.61 -1.33
C VAL A 66 7.10 -2.73 -1.45
N GLU A 67 6.74 -3.34 -0.34
CA GLU A 67 5.87 -4.51 -0.31
C GLU A 67 4.69 -4.33 0.63
N LEU A 68 3.67 -5.13 0.42
CA LEU A 68 2.49 -5.17 1.28
C LEU A 68 1.85 -6.55 1.24
N THR A 69 0.95 -6.78 2.18
CA THR A 69 0.11 -7.97 2.18
C THR A 69 -1.36 -7.54 2.23
N VAL A 70 -2.22 -8.37 1.67
CA VAL A 70 -3.66 -8.11 1.62
C VAL A 70 -4.39 -9.45 1.65
N PHE A 71 -5.58 -9.48 2.28
CA PHE A 71 -6.40 -10.68 2.27
C PHE A 71 -6.85 -11.00 0.83
N ALA A 72 -6.78 -12.28 0.46
CA ALA A 72 -7.08 -12.72 -0.89
C ALA A 72 -8.49 -12.33 -1.35
N GLU A 73 -9.46 -12.34 -0.43
CA GLU A 73 -10.84 -11.98 -0.74
C GLU A 73 -11.09 -10.47 -0.82
N ASN A 74 -10.13 -9.66 -0.43
CA ASN A 74 -10.26 -8.20 -0.49
C ASN A 74 -9.97 -7.69 -1.91
N SER A 75 -10.90 -7.95 -2.82
CA SER A 75 -10.73 -7.63 -4.24
C SER A 75 -10.53 -6.14 -4.51
N ARG A 76 -11.22 -5.29 -3.74
CA ARG A 76 -11.12 -3.84 -3.90
C ARG A 76 -9.69 -3.35 -3.59
N ALA A 77 -9.12 -3.80 -2.48
CA ALA A 77 -7.76 -3.40 -2.10
C ALA A 77 -6.74 -3.95 -3.10
N ARG A 78 -6.89 -5.22 -3.50
CA ARG A 78 -5.98 -5.83 -4.48
C ARG A 78 -5.98 -5.05 -5.79
N LEU A 79 -7.16 -4.68 -6.28
CA LEU A 79 -7.28 -3.90 -7.50
C LEU A 79 -6.63 -2.52 -7.35
N CYS A 80 -6.83 -1.87 -6.21
CA CYS A 80 -6.21 -0.59 -5.91
C CYS A 80 -4.68 -0.69 -5.98
N TYR A 81 -4.10 -1.71 -5.37
CA TYR A 81 -2.66 -1.92 -5.37
C TYR A 81 -2.12 -2.25 -6.77
N LEU A 82 -2.85 -3.08 -7.52
CA LEU A 82 -2.47 -3.38 -8.92
C LEU A 82 -2.45 -2.10 -9.75
N LYS A 83 -3.44 -1.23 -9.60
CA LYS A 83 -3.49 0.04 -10.31
C LYS A 83 -2.37 1.00 -9.90
N ALA A 84 -1.90 0.89 -8.67
CA ALA A 84 -0.77 1.68 -8.19
C ALA A 84 0.59 1.15 -8.67
N GLY A 85 0.61 -0.04 -9.26
CA GLY A 85 1.83 -0.63 -9.83
C GLY A 85 2.38 -1.82 -9.07
N PHE A 86 1.71 -2.27 -8.00
CA PHE A 86 2.12 -3.46 -7.27
C PHE A 86 1.85 -4.70 -8.11
N ILE A 87 2.72 -5.69 -7.95
CA ILE A 87 2.61 -6.99 -8.62
C ILE A 87 2.42 -8.06 -7.56
N GLU A 88 1.47 -8.96 -7.77
CA GLU A 88 1.26 -10.08 -6.85
C GLU A 88 2.41 -11.08 -6.98
N GLU A 89 2.98 -11.48 -5.85
CA GLU A 89 4.14 -12.37 -5.81
C GLU A 89 3.86 -13.74 -5.22
N GLY A 90 2.76 -13.89 -4.51
CA GLY A 90 2.42 -15.19 -3.94
C GLY A 90 1.24 -15.12 -3.01
N VAL A 91 0.78 -16.32 -2.60
CA VAL A 91 -0.35 -16.48 -1.69
C VAL A 91 0.07 -17.40 -0.56
N ALA A 92 -0.08 -16.91 0.69
CA ALA A 92 0.09 -17.74 1.86
C ALA A 92 -1.28 -18.24 2.31
N ARG A 93 -1.53 -19.54 2.12
CA ARG A 93 -2.85 -20.11 2.40
C ARG A 93 -3.09 -20.19 3.90
N GLN A 94 -4.30 -19.79 4.34
CA GLN A 94 -4.76 -19.87 5.72
C GLN A 94 -3.76 -19.29 6.73
N LYS A 95 -3.15 -18.16 6.38
CA LYS A 95 -2.09 -17.57 7.19
C LYS A 95 -2.60 -16.82 8.41
N THR A 96 -3.76 -16.18 8.32
CA THR A 96 -4.24 -15.27 9.35
C THR A 96 -5.65 -15.65 9.81
N TRP A 97 -5.83 -15.76 11.13
CA TRP A 97 -7.15 -15.93 11.75
C TRP A 97 -7.76 -14.57 12.02
N LYS A 98 -8.92 -14.31 11.46
CA LYS A 98 -9.65 -13.06 11.69
C LYS A 98 -11.14 -13.24 11.41
N ASN A 99 -11.97 -12.65 12.25
CA ASN A 99 -13.43 -12.68 12.10
C ASN A 99 -13.99 -14.10 11.94
N GLY A 100 -13.50 -15.02 12.78
CA GLY A 100 -14.02 -16.38 12.86
C GLY A 100 -13.56 -17.33 11.77
N LYS A 101 -12.58 -16.96 10.95
CA LYS A 101 -12.07 -17.85 9.91
C LYS A 101 -10.61 -17.56 9.56
N PHE A 102 -9.99 -18.52 8.90
CA PHE A 102 -8.65 -18.33 8.34
C PHE A 102 -8.73 -17.64 6.99
N HIS A 103 -7.77 -16.76 6.74
CA HIS A 103 -7.68 -16.00 5.50
C HIS A 103 -6.38 -16.31 4.77
N ASP A 104 -6.48 -16.47 3.45
CA ASP A 104 -5.32 -16.48 2.60
C ASP A 104 -4.79 -15.05 2.47
N VAL A 105 -3.47 -14.90 2.44
CA VAL A 105 -2.81 -13.61 2.37
C VAL A 105 -1.98 -13.51 1.11
N VAL A 106 -2.27 -12.50 0.30
CA VAL A 106 -1.54 -12.24 -0.94
C VAL A 106 -0.40 -11.26 -0.65
N SER A 107 0.79 -11.61 -1.10
CA SER A 107 1.96 -10.73 -1.04
C SER A 107 2.08 -9.96 -2.35
N MET A 108 2.29 -8.66 -2.26
CA MET A 108 2.46 -7.80 -3.42
C MET A 108 3.66 -6.88 -3.20
N ALA A 109 4.31 -6.49 -4.29
CA ALA A 109 5.45 -5.60 -4.22
C ALA A 109 5.58 -4.76 -5.49
N VAL A 110 6.26 -3.64 -5.36
CA VAL A 110 6.67 -2.81 -6.49
C VAL A 110 8.16 -2.51 -6.33
N LEU A 111 8.89 -2.64 -7.42
CA LEU A 111 10.32 -2.32 -7.47
C LEU A 111 10.52 -0.91 -7.98
N ARG A 112 11.59 -0.27 -7.53
CA ARG A 112 11.92 1.11 -7.93
C ARG A 112 11.94 1.30 -9.44
N ASP A 113 12.54 0.38 -10.17
CA ASP A 113 12.65 0.48 -11.62
C ASP A 113 11.29 0.37 -12.31
N GLU A 114 10.40 -0.46 -11.79
CA GLU A 114 9.04 -0.59 -12.30
C GLU A 114 8.25 0.69 -12.08
N TRP A 115 8.37 1.26 -10.87
CA TRP A 115 7.71 2.52 -10.52
C TRP A 115 8.22 3.67 -11.39
N ALA A 116 9.52 3.77 -11.58
CA ALA A 116 10.14 4.82 -12.40
C ALA A 116 9.64 4.78 -13.83
N LYS A 117 9.48 3.59 -14.42
CA LYS A 117 8.94 3.44 -15.77
C LYS A 117 7.50 3.90 -15.87
N ARG A 118 6.68 3.62 -14.86
CA ARG A 118 5.28 4.08 -14.82
C ARG A 118 5.20 5.59 -14.76
N GLU A 119 6.05 6.24 -13.95
CA GLU A 119 6.08 7.68 -13.82
C GLU A 119 6.50 8.35 -15.16
N GLU A 120 7.42 7.75 -15.90
CA GLU A 120 7.82 8.25 -17.21
C GLU A 120 6.70 8.19 -18.25
N GLN A 121 5.78 7.23 -18.10
CA GLN A 121 4.67 7.00 -19.03
C GLN A 121 3.40 7.76 -18.64
N ALA A 122 3.40 8.39 -17.48
CA ALA A 122 2.24 9.10 -16.97
C ALA A 122 2.02 10.45 -17.65
#